data_f14e0cff342b2f3e8dfbbb74952396c1
#
_entry.id   f14e0cff342b2f3e8dfbbb74952396c1
#
_cell.length_a   1.000
_cell.length_b   1.000
_cell.length_c   1.000
_cell.angle_alpha   90.00
_cell.angle_beta   90.00
_cell.angle_gamma   90.00
#
_symmetry.space_group_name_H-M   'P 1'
#
loop_
_entity.id
_entity.type
_entity.pdbx_description
1 polymer ?
#
loop_
_entity_poly.entity_id
_entity_poly.type
_entity_poly.pdbx_seq_one_letter_code
_entity_poly.pdbx_strand_id
1 'polypeptide(L)'
;MTEANALLNYRKIEPADDKRIAEIIRANLEKFHLNIPGTAYFDKELNHLSAYYNGNPLKRAYFVALDEDGEVVGGVGIAEFDGIENCAELQKLYLDDSVKGKGYGKELMKAAEDSARALGYENLYLETHTNLSAALKLYEKTGFKRIEKPHSTQHGTMNRFYLKKL
;
A
#
# COMPACT_ATOMS: atom_id res chain seq x y z
N MET A 1 14.26 -26.42 14.50
CA MET A 1 13.60 -26.29 13.18
C MET A 1 13.33 -24.84 12.91
N THR A 2 14.06 -24.24 12.01
CA THR A 2 13.66 -22.96 11.45
C THR A 2 12.45 -23.24 10.56
N GLU A 3 11.29 -22.74 10.94
CA GLU A 3 10.18 -22.64 10.01
C GLU A 3 10.72 -21.90 8.77
N ALA A 4 10.74 -22.59 7.64
CA ALA A 4 11.00 -21.94 6.39
C ALA A 4 9.91 -20.86 6.25
N ASN A 5 10.28 -19.59 6.35
CA ASN A 5 9.38 -18.49 6.03
C ASN A 5 8.86 -18.76 4.63
N ALA A 6 7.60 -19.16 4.54
CA ALA A 6 6.94 -19.32 3.27
C ALA A 6 7.01 -17.94 2.60
N LEU A 7 7.75 -17.87 1.48
CA LEU A 7 7.82 -16.65 0.69
C LEU A 7 6.39 -16.29 0.26
N LEU A 8 6.00 -15.04 0.52
CA LEU A 8 4.71 -14.55 0.11
C LEU A 8 4.57 -14.64 -1.41
N ASN A 9 3.52 -15.30 -1.87
CA ASN A 9 3.14 -15.25 -3.27
C ASN A 9 2.45 -13.91 -3.56
N TYR A 10 2.95 -13.19 -4.53
CA TYR A 10 2.32 -11.96 -5.00
C TYR A 10 2.53 -11.80 -6.51
N ARG A 11 1.64 -11.07 -7.13
CA ARG A 11 1.70 -10.72 -8.55
C ARG A 11 1.04 -9.37 -8.80
N LYS A 12 1.25 -8.82 -9.98
CA LYS A 12 0.52 -7.61 -10.39
C LYS A 12 -0.98 -7.85 -10.42
N ILE A 13 -1.74 -6.83 -10.05
CA ILE A 13 -3.20 -6.86 -10.04
C ILE A 13 -3.77 -7.09 -11.44
N GLU A 14 -4.86 -7.85 -11.50
CA GLU A 14 -5.66 -8.10 -12.69
C GLU A 14 -7.11 -7.64 -12.45
N PRO A 15 -7.91 -7.41 -13.51
CA PRO A 15 -9.30 -6.98 -13.36
C PRO A 15 -10.15 -7.90 -12.47
N ALA A 16 -9.89 -9.20 -12.49
CA ALA A 16 -10.60 -10.16 -11.65
C ALA A 16 -10.36 -9.96 -10.14
N ASP A 17 -9.30 -9.25 -9.75
CA ASP A 17 -8.95 -9.00 -8.35
C ASP A 17 -9.65 -7.77 -7.77
N ASP A 18 -10.16 -6.90 -8.62
CA ASP A 18 -10.64 -5.56 -8.21
C ASP A 18 -11.70 -5.62 -7.11
N LYS A 19 -12.66 -6.51 -7.24
CA LYS A 19 -13.73 -6.65 -6.25
C LYS A 19 -13.21 -7.07 -4.89
N ARG A 20 -12.35 -8.09 -4.86
CA ARG A 20 -11.83 -8.64 -3.60
C ARG A 20 -10.89 -7.68 -2.89
N ILE A 21 -10.00 -7.02 -3.61
CA ILE A 21 -9.10 -6.05 -2.98
C ILE A 21 -9.85 -4.83 -2.45
N ALA A 22 -10.87 -4.36 -3.15
CA ALA A 22 -11.72 -3.27 -2.66
C ALA A 22 -12.45 -3.67 -1.35
N GLU A 23 -12.95 -4.89 -1.24
CA GLU A 23 -13.56 -5.41 -0.02
C GLU A 23 -12.58 -5.42 1.15
N ILE A 24 -11.36 -5.88 0.93
CA ILE A 24 -10.30 -5.90 1.96
C ILE A 24 -9.97 -4.48 2.44
N ILE A 25 -9.80 -3.54 1.52
CA ILE A 25 -9.50 -2.15 1.84
C ILE A 25 -10.63 -1.52 2.66
N ARG A 26 -11.88 -1.67 2.22
CA ARG A 26 -13.05 -1.14 2.95
C ARG A 26 -13.18 -1.74 4.34
N ALA A 27 -13.04 -3.05 4.47
CA ALA A 27 -13.16 -3.73 5.76
C ALA A 27 -12.09 -3.23 6.76
N ASN A 28 -10.86 -3.01 6.31
CA ASN A 28 -9.81 -2.43 7.14
C ASN A 28 -10.14 -1.01 7.58
N LEU A 29 -10.57 -0.16 6.67
CA LEU A 29 -10.90 1.23 6.98
C LEU A 29 -12.11 1.34 7.91
N GLU A 30 -13.13 0.52 7.74
CA GLU A 30 -14.29 0.42 8.64
C GLU A 30 -13.86 -0.01 10.05
N LYS A 31 -13.01 -1.03 10.15
CA LYS A 31 -12.50 -1.53 11.43
C LYS A 31 -11.76 -0.47 12.24
N PHE A 32 -11.02 0.41 11.58
CA PHE A 32 -10.24 1.47 12.23
C PHE A 32 -10.94 2.83 12.20
N HIS A 33 -12.24 2.87 11.94
CA HIS A 33 -13.06 4.10 11.92
C HIS A 33 -12.58 5.13 10.90
N LEU A 34 -12.06 4.68 9.76
CA LEU A 34 -11.58 5.50 8.65
C LEU A 34 -12.44 5.40 7.40
N ASN A 35 -13.66 4.89 7.52
CA ASN A 35 -14.69 4.90 6.47
C ASN A 35 -15.37 6.28 6.37
N ILE A 36 -14.56 7.31 6.26
CA ILE A 36 -14.94 8.74 6.27
C ILE A 36 -14.32 9.47 5.08
N PRO A 37 -14.86 10.65 4.71
CA PRO A 37 -14.26 11.45 3.64
C PRO A 37 -12.79 11.79 3.91
N GLY A 38 -12.00 11.95 2.86
CA GLY A 38 -10.56 12.22 2.96
C GLY A 38 -9.71 10.99 3.25
N THR A 39 -10.23 9.79 2.97
CA THR A 39 -9.52 8.51 3.04
C THR A 39 -9.69 7.74 1.73
N ALA A 40 -8.95 6.64 1.58
CA ALA A 40 -9.06 5.77 0.42
C ALA A 40 -10.45 5.12 0.25
N TYR A 41 -11.27 5.11 1.28
CA TYR A 41 -12.63 4.56 1.25
C TYR A 41 -13.51 5.17 0.14
N PHE A 42 -13.30 6.45 -0.13
CA PHE A 42 -14.06 7.23 -1.13
C PHE A 42 -13.28 7.51 -2.41
N ASP A 43 -12.14 6.89 -2.62
CA ASP A 43 -11.38 7.04 -3.85
C ASP A 43 -12.19 6.53 -5.05
N LYS A 44 -12.20 7.31 -6.12
CA LYS A 44 -12.95 6.98 -7.35
C LYS A 44 -12.49 5.66 -7.96
N GLU A 45 -11.18 5.38 -7.90
CA GLU A 45 -10.56 4.20 -8.46
C GLU A 45 -10.70 2.95 -7.60
N LEU A 46 -11.24 3.01 -6.39
CA LEU A 46 -11.22 1.90 -5.43
C LEU A 46 -11.83 0.60 -5.97
N ASN A 47 -12.88 0.69 -6.78
CA ASN A 47 -13.49 -0.49 -7.41
C ASN A 47 -12.81 -0.93 -8.71
N HIS A 48 -11.82 -0.17 -9.19
CA HIS A 48 -11.16 -0.35 -10.48
C HIS A 48 -9.65 -0.14 -10.38
N LEU A 49 -9.02 -0.68 -9.32
CA LEU A 49 -7.60 -0.47 -9.07
C LEU A 49 -6.73 -1.00 -10.21
N SER A 50 -7.11 -2.12 -10.84
CA SER A 50 -6.37 -2.66 -11.99
C SER A 50 -6.28 -1.66 -13.14
N ALA A 51 -7.38 -0.98 -13.47
CA ALA A 51 -7.40 0.02 -14.52
C ALA A 51 -6.53 1.25 -14.15
N TYR A 52 -6.61 1.69 -12.91
CA TYR A 52 -5.81 2.83 -12.44
C TYR A 52 -4.31 2.56 -12.50
N TYR A 53 -3.87 1.45 -11.91
CA TYR A 53 -2.43 1.15 -11.83
C TYR A 53 -1.86 0.65 -13.15
N ASN A 54 -2.56 -0.23 -13.84
CA ASN A 54 -2.11 -0.78 -15.13
C ASN A 54 -2.26 0.20 -16.29
N GLY A 55 -3.06 1.26 -16.10
CA GLY A 55 -3.22 2.33 -17.10
C GLY A 55 -1.99 3.22 -17.28
N ASN A 56 -1.05 3.19 -16.35
CA ASN A 56 0.23 3.92 -16.46
C ASN A 56 1.39 3.07 -15.91
N PRO A 57 1.77 1.98 -16.60
CA PRO A 57 2.72 1.01 -16.07
C PRO A 57 4.15 1.54 -15.95
N LEU A 58 4.47 2.68 -16.57
CA LEU A 58 5.77 3.33 -16.45
C LEU A 58 5.92 4.10 -15.14
N LYS A 59 4.82 4.38 -14.44
CA LYS A 59 4.80 5.18 -13.21
C LYS A 59 4.10 4.50 -12.04
N ARG A 60 3.27 3.48 -12.29
CA ARG A 60 2.39 2.86 -11.30
C ARG A 60 2.48 1.35 -11.33
N ALA A 61 2.26 0.74 -10.18
CA ALA A 61 2.05 -0.70 -10.07
C ALA A 61 1.22 -1.00 -8.82
N TYR A 62 0.42 -2.06 -8.87
CA TYR A 62 -0.24 -2.62 -7.71
C TYR A 62 -0.01 -4.11 -7.66
N PHE A 63 0.39 -4.62 -6.49
CA PHE A 63 0.61 -6.04 -6.26
C PHE A 63 -0.44 -6.59 -5.32
N VAL A 64 -1.01 -7.74 -5.66
CA VAL A 64 -1.90 -8.49 -4.78
C VAL A 64 -1.15 -9.65 -4.15
N ALA A 65 -1.36 -9.84 -2.86
CA ALA A 65 -0.85 -10.97 -2.12
C ALA A 65 -1.83 -12.13 -2.18
N LEU A 66 -1.32 -13.33 -2.37
CA LEU A 66 -2.11 -14.54 -2.52
C LEU A 66 -1.80 -15.51 -1.36
N ASP A 67 -2.83 -16.20 -0.87
CA ASP A 67 -2.65 -17.31 0.05
C ASP A 67 -2.29 -18.62 -0.67
N GLU A 68 -2.21 -19.72 0.06
CA GLU A 68 -1.86 -21.03 -0.48
C GLU A 68 -2.87 -21.55 -1.52
N ASP A 69 -4.13 -21.11 -1.42
CA ASP A 69 -5.19 -21.48 -2.36
C ASP A 69 -5.29 -20.53 -3.56
N GLY A 70 -4.40 -19.55 -3.63
CA GLY A 70 -4.38 -18.55 -4.71
C GLY A 70 -5.42 -17.43 -4.54
N GLU A 71 -6.04 -17.31 -3.35
CA GLU A 71 -6.99 -16.25 -3.05
C GLU A 71 -6.28 -14.94 -2.68
N VAL A 72 -6.84 -13.82 -3.11
CA VAL A 72 -6.32 -12.50 -2.78
C VAL A 72 -6.58 -12.19 -1.30
N VAL A 73 -5.49 -11.90 -0.55
CA VAL A 73 -5.52 -11.63 0.89
C VAL A 73 -4.92 -10.27 1.26
N GLY A 74 -4.52 -9.49 0.30
CA GLY A 74 -3.98 -8.15 0.52
C GLY A 74 -3.36 -7.57 -0.72
N GLY A 75 -2.75 -6.40 -0.57
CA GLY A 75 -2.07 -5.74 -1.66
C GLY A 75 -1.38 -4.45 -1.26
N VAL A 76 -0.62 -3.91 -2.19
CA VAL A 76 0.11 -2.65 -2.07
C VAL A 76 0.32 -2.03 -3.44
N GLY A 77 0.26 -0.72 -3.51
CA GLY A 77 0.51 0.02 -4.73
C GLY A 77 1.59 1.08 -4.59
N ILE A 78 2.11 1.48 -5.73
CA ILE A 78 2.92 2.69 -5.89
C ILE A 78 2.38 3.50 -7.06
N ALA A 79 2.44 4.81 -6.92
CA ALA A 79 2.10 5.76 -7.98
C ALA A 79 2.98 6.99 -7.86
N GLU A 80 2.99 7.82 -8.90
CA GLU A 80 3.71 9.10 -8.89
C GLU A 80 3.22 10.02 -7.77
N PHE A 81 4.13 10.73 -7.13
CA PHE A 81 3.84 11.74 -6.11
C PHE A 81 4.54 13.05 -6.47
N ASP A 82 3.76 14.06 -6.82
CA ASP A 82 4.29 15.33 -7.34
C ASP A 82 4.82 16.30 -6.27
N GLY A 83 4.53 16.02 -5.01
CA GLY A 83 4.95 16.90 -3.90
C GLY A 83 6.42 16.83 -3.52
N ILE A 84 7.14 15.82 -4.00
CA ILE A 84 8.57 15.60 -3.74
C ILE A 84 9.22 15.12 -5.04
N GLU A 85 10.44 15.62 -5.32
CA GLU A 85 11.17 15.28 -6.55
C GLU A 85 11.53 13.77 -6.60
N ASN A 86 11.37 13.16 -7.78
CA ASN A 86 11.67 11.76 -8.06
C ASN A 86 11.06 10.80 -7.03
N CYS A 87 9.82 11.05 -6.65
CA CYS A 87 9.14 10.36 -5.56
C CYS A 87 7.93 9.59 -6.05
N ALA A 88 7.81 8.34 -5.58
CA ALA A 88 6.57 7.58 -5.63
C ALA A 88 5.86 7.66 -4.27
N GLU A 89 4.55 7.45 -4.29
CA GLU A 89 3.75 7.24 -3.09
C GLU A 89 3.43 5.76 -2.93
N LEU A 90 3.72 5.20 -1.74
CA LEU A 90 3.23 3.89 -1.35
C LEU A 90 1.77 4.04 -0.96
N GLN A 91 0.90 3.28 -1.62
CA GLN A 91 -0.55 3.42 -1.54
C GLN A 91 -1.22 2.10 -1.19
N LYS A 92 -2.31 2.20 -0.44
CA LYS A 92 -3.27 1.13 -0.24
C LYS A 92 -2.62 -0.22 0.15
N LEU A 93 -1.72 -0.17 1.12
CA LEU A 93 -1.17 -1.37 1.77
C LEU A 93 -2.18 -1.88 2.80
N TYR A 94 -2.88 -2.94 2.46
CA TYR A 94 -3.88 -3.55 3.33
C TYR A 94 -3.79 -5.06 3.26
N LEU A 95 -4.11 -5.71 4.38
CA LEU A 95 -4.16 -7.17 4.51
C LEU A 95 -5.53 -7.59 5.06
N ASP A 96 -6.01 -8.74 4.60
CA ASP A 96 -7.13 -9.41 5.24
C ASP A 96 -6.74 -9.83 6.67
N ASP A 97 -7.71 -9.81 7.61
CA ASP A 97 -7.44 -10.13 9.02
C ASP A 97 -6.86 -11.53 9.21
N SER A 98 -7.23 -12.47 8.33
CA SER A 98 -6.75 -13.88 8.38
C SER A 98 -5.24 -14.02 8.23
N VAL A 99 -4.56 -13.04 7.64
CA VAL A 99 -3.12 -13.09 7.35
C VAL A 99 -2.30 -12.02 8.08
N LYS A 100 -2.93 -11.23 8.94
CA LYS A 100 -2.20 -10.25 9.76
C LYS A 100 -1.27 -10.95 10.77
N GLY A 101 -0.13 -10.32 11.05
CA GLY A 101 0.85 -10.85 11.99
C GLY A 101 1.76 -11.94 11.42
N LYS A 102 1.70 -12.21 10.10
CA LYS A 102 2.52 -13.24 9.43
C LYS A 102 3.71 -12.68 8.63
N GLY A 103 3.96 -11.36 8.73
CA GLY A 103 5.04 -10.71 8.00
C GLY A 103 4.72 -10.31 6.56
N TYR A 104 3.50 -10.46 6.10
CA TYR A 104 3.11 -10.15 4.72
C TYR A 104 3.22 -8.66 4.41
N GLY A 105 2.93 -7.79 5.36
CA GLY A 105 3.08 -6.34 5.19
C GLY A 105 4.50 -5.92 4.85
N LYS A 106 5.48 -6.51 5.53
CA LYS A 106 6.91 -6.25 5.28
C LYS A 106 7.34 -6.74 3.89
N GLU A 107 6.89 -7.92 3.48
CA GLU A 107 7.19 -8.46 2.15
C GLU A 107 6.54 -7.65 1.03
N LEU A 108 5.29 -7.21 1.20
CA LEU A 108 4.62 -6.32 0.25
C LEU A 108 5.31 -4.96 0.16
N MET A 109 5.76 -4.41 1.28
CA MET A 109 6.56 -3.19 1.27
C MET A 109 7.83 -3.34 0.46
N LYS A 110 8.55 -4.44 0.63
CA LYS A 110 9.76 -4.72 -0.14
C LYS A 110 9.44 -4.82 -1.64
N ALA A 111 8.36 -5.49 -2.02
CA ALA A 111 7.92 -5.56 -3.41
C ALA A 111 7.62 -4.17 -3.99
N ALA A 112 6.95 -3.32 -3.22
CA ALA A 112 6.68 -1.94 -3.62
C ALA A 112 7.96 -1.12 -3.78
N GLU A 113 8.91 -1.23 -2.85
CA GLU A 113 10.20 -0.54 -2.92
C GLU A 113 11.02 -0.99 -4.13
N ASP A 114 11.11 -2.30 -4.37
CA ASP A 114 11.83 -2.85 -5.52
C ASP A 114 11.20 -2.39 -6.85
N SER A 115 9.87 -2.34 -6.92
CA SER A 115 9.15 -1.81 -8.07
C SER A 115 9.40 -0.33 -8.28
N ALA A 116 9.39 0.47 -7.21
CA ALA A 116 9.68 1.90 -7.29
C ALA A 116 11.09 2.16 -7.82
N ARG A 117 12.09 1.41 -7.34
CA ARG A 117 13.46 1.49 -7.87
C ARG A 117 13.52 1.13 -9.35
N ALA A 118 12.85 0.06 -9.74
CA ALA A 118 12.81 -0.39 -11.13
C ALA A 118 12.17 0.64 -12.07
N LEU A 119 11.20 1.43 -11.57
CA LEU A 119 10.58 2.52 -12.33
C LEU A 119 11.38 3.82 -12.30
N GLY A 120 12.52 3.87 -11.61
CA GLY A 120 13.43 5.01 -11.59
C GLY A 120 13.19 6.01 -10.46
N TYR A 121 12.32 5.71 -9.50
CA TYR A 121 12.11 6.58 -8.34
C TYR A 121 13.28 6.50 -7.36
N GLU A 122 13.60 7.63 -6.74
CA GLU A 122 14.66 7.74 -5.74
C GLU A 122 14.14 7.85 -4.32
N ASN A 123 12.86 8.19 -4.17
CA ASN A 123 12.20 8.37 -2.88
C ASN A 123 10.84 7.69 -2.86
N LEU A 124 10.43 7.27 -1.68
CA LEU A 124 9.10 6.70 -1.44
C LEU A 124 8.44 7.45 -0.30
N TYR A 125 7.29 8.03 -0.59
CA TYR A 125 6.44 8.78 0.33
C TYR A 125 5.24 7.93 0.72
N LEU A 126 4.73 8.14 1.92
CA LEU A 126 3.41 7.63 2.32
C LEU A 126 2.74 8.57 3.30
N GLU A 127 1.42 8.54 3.29
CA GLU A 127 0.58 9.17 4.30
C GLU A 127 -0.32 8.14 4.94
N THR A 128 -0.56 8.29 6.25
CA THR A 128 -1.33 7.34 7.05
C THR A 128 -2.02 8.03 8.22
N HIS A 129 -2.66 7.25 9.06
CA HIS A 129 -3.40 7.76 10.21
C HIS A 129 -3.00 7.03 11.49
N THR A 130 -3.03 7.75 12.62
CA THR A 130 -2.69 7.19 13.94
C THR A 130 -3.59 6.05 14.39
N ASN A 131 -4.80 5.93 13.84
CA ASN A 131 -5.67 4.76 14.09
C ASN A 131 -5.06 3.45 13.58
N LEU A 132 -4.16 3.52 12.59
CA LEU A 132 -3.48 2.37 11.98
C LEU A 132 -2.13 2.10 12.69
N SER A 133 -2.16 1.85 13.98
CA SER A 133 -0.96 1.76 14.83
C SER A 133 0.03 0.68 14.40
N ALA A 134 -0.44 -0.47 13.92
CA ALA A 134 0.43 -1.54 13.41
C ALA A 134 1.17 -1.11 12.15
N ALA A 135 0.52 -0.36 11.25
CA ALA A 135 1.14 0.18 10.05
C ALA A 135 2.23 1.21 10.39
N LEU A 136 1.99 2.09 11.36
CA LEU A 136 2.98 3.06 11.83
C LEU A 136 4.26 2.36 12.31
N LYS A 137 4.13 1.31 13.11
CA LYS A 137 5.27 0.52 13.59
C LYS A 137 6.03 -0.14 12.45
N LEU A 138 5.31 -0.68 11.46
CA LEU A 138 5.91 -1.29 10.29
C LEU A 138 6.74 -0.27 9.50
N TYR A 139 6.21 0.92 9.26
CA TYR A 139 6.91 1.97 8.51
C TYR A 139 8.18 2.41 9.22
N GLU A 140 8.12 2.67 10.52
CA GLU A 140 9.29 3.04 11.31
C GLU A 140 10.36 1.95 11.35
N LYS A 141 9.97 0.69 11.48
CA LYS A 141 10.90 -0.47 11.46
C LYS A 141 11.57 -0.69 10.10
N THR A 142 10.93 -0.29 9.02
CA THR A 142 11.42 -0.52 7.66
C THR A 142 12.16 0.67 7.06
N GLY A 143 12.49 1.67 7.88
CA GLY A 143 13.38 2.76 7.52
C GLY A 143 12.69 4.03 7.04
N PHE A 144 11.36 4.12 7.12
CA PHE A 144 10.65 5.36 6.87
C PHE A 144 10.88 6.35 8.02
N LYS A 145 11.11 7.61 7.66
CA LYS A 145 11.26 8.70 8.61
C LYS A 145 10.07 9.63 8.53
N ARG A 146 9.58 10.03 9.69
CA ARG A 146 8.47 10.97 9.77
C ARG A 146 8.89 12.35 9.24
N ILE A 147 8.03 12.95 8.42
CA ILE A 147 8.20 14.29 7.87
C ILE A 147 6.97 15.15 8.17
N GLU A 148 7.09 16.45 7.95
CA GLU A 148 5.95 17.36 7.97
C GLU A 148 5.05 17.15 6.74
N LYS A 149 3.80 17.56 6.85
CA LYS A 149 2.82 17.43 5.76
C LYS A 149 3.30 18.20 4.53
N PRO A 150 3.42 17.53 3.35
CA PRO A 150 3.65 18.22 2.09
C PRO A 150 2.49 19.17 1.74
N HIS A 151 2.73 20.16 0.87
CA HIS A 151 1.73 21.15 0.48
C HIS A 151 0.48 20.56 -0.19
N SER A 152 0.65 19.43 -0.89
CA SER A 152 -0.45 18.77 -1.61
C SER A 152 -0.53 17.32 -1.17
N THR A 153 -1.68 16.91 -0.62
CA THR A 153 -1.98 15.53 -0.27
C THR A 153 -3.36 15.16 -0.81
N GLN A 154 -3.51 13.93 -1.29
CA GLN A 154 -4.75 13.42 -1.86
C GLN A 154 -5.80 13.13 -0.76
N HIS A 155 -5.38 12.65 0.40
CA HIS A 155 -6.26 12.24 1.49
C HIS A 155 -6.11 13.21 2.69
N GLY A 156 -7.01 14.19 2.76
CA GLY A 156 -6.94 15.27 3.76
C GLY A 156 -7.13 14.81 5.22
N THR A 157 -7.65 13.61 5.45
CA THR A 157 -7.85 13.04 6.80
C THR A 157 -6.57 12.43 7.37
N MET A 158 -5.60 12.09 6.54
CA MET A 158 -4.33 11.52 7.00
C MET A 158 -3.57 12.52 7.88
N ASN A 159 -2.91 12.03 8.93
CA ASN A 159 -2.26 12.87 9.94
C ASN A 159 -0.83 12.45 10.27
N ARG A 160 -0.26 11.49 9.52
CA ARG A 160 1.14 11.08 9.63
C ARG A 160 1.72 10.90 8.23
N PHE A 161 2.93 11.43 8.05
CA PHE A 161 3.60 11.51 6.75
C PHE A 161 5.02 11.00 6.90
N TYR A 162 5.44 10.13 5.98
CA TYR A 162 6.73 9.45 6.05
C TYR A 162 7.43 9.48 4.69
N LEU A 163 8.75 9.49 4.75
CA LEU A 163 9.61 9.46 3.57
C LEU A 163 10.75 8.47 3.78
N LYS A 164 11.06 7.72 2.73
CA LYS A 164 12.20 6.84 2.68
C LYS A 164 13.00 7.09 1.41
N LYS A 165 14.31 7.26 1.53
CA LYS A 165 15.21 7.28 0.39
C LYS A 165 15.46 5.85 -0.09
N LEU A 166 15.24 5.61 -1.37
CA LEU A 166 15.39 4.30 -1.99
C LEU A 166 16.83 3.95 -2.35
#